data_3508c5b79db8066b471c63f0d679a179
#
_entry.id   3508c5b79db8066b471c63f0d679a179
#
_cell.length_a   1.000
_cell.length_b   1.000
_cell.length_c   1.000
_cell.angle_alpha   90.00
_cell.angle_beta   90.00
_cell.angle_gamma   90.00
#
_symmetry.space_group_name_H-M   'P 1'
#
loop_
_entity.id
_entity.type
_entity.pdbx_description
1 polymer ?
#
loop_
_entity_poly.entity_id
_entity_poly.type
_entity_poly.pdbx_seq_one_letter_code
_entity_poly.pdbx_strand_id
1 'polypeptide(L)'
;MTIYFIRTLLPVGNGIPFYGALAALWCMQPYSDTTKNNALQRSVGTLTGAAYGLVFLLLFRRLGLTIPELVYLSASLVIILVIYTTVVMNKRNASFFSCVVFLSIALTHSFDADPYIFVLNRVVDTFIGIVIGVTVNDFRFPIRRDDSTLYVSGIDDVLISESSNYSKVELNRLIRSGVKFTVSTTHTPAEIMAIMNGTELQLPVIVMDGAALYDVKEKQYLEMTFLSPNVSAEAERIISELGLHCFVNVMLDTTLLIYYGDFRNSAEKEQFEVNKHSPYRNYISSEYRRSDLNERILYISVLAEKIDIFLLERKLREQLGASARISLSDSNYDGFIYLRVFSPLASKQNMMLKLKEYAHAEKLITFGSIRGEYDVYINDGGGNNTVKKLKKICRAHGHF
;
A
#
# COMPACT_ATOMS: atom_id res chain seq x y z
N MET A 1 -15.60 -20.70 25.16
CA MET A 1 -16.22 -20.14 26.35
C MET A 1 -17.15 -18.98 26.00
N THR A 2 -16.69 -17.85 25.51
CA THR A 2 -17.51 -16.66 25.19
C THR A 2 -18.69 -16.96 24.27
N ILE A 3 -18.50 -17.71 23.19
CA ILE A 3 -19.55 -18.10 22.24
C ILE A 3 -20.65 -18.93 22.97
N TYR A 4 -20.23 -19.88 23.79
CA TYR A 4 -21.14 -20.70 24.58
C TYR A 4 -21.97 -19.83 25.54
N PHE A 5 -21.31 -18.88 26.25
CA PHE A 5 -22.01 -18.00 27.22
C PHE A 5 -23.01 -17.06 26.51
N ILE A 6 -22.62 -16.44 25.39
CA ILE A 6 -23.53 -15.60 24.59
C ILE A 6 -24.73 -16.43 24.11
N ARG A 7 -24.48 -17.66 23.71
CA ARG A 7 -25.52 -18.54 23.19
C ARG A 7 -26.54 -18.96 24.26
N THR A 8 -26.12 -19.13 25.50
CA THR A 8 -27.04 -19.42 26.62
C THR A 8 -27.95 -18.25 26.96
N LEU A 9 -27.58 -17.03 26.60
CA LEU A 9 -28.42 -15.84 26.83
C LEU A 9 -29.44 -15.59 25.69
N LEU A 10 -29.28 -16.24 24.55
CA LEU A 10 -30.21 -16.08 23.42
C LEU A 10 -31.34 -17.13 23.48
N PRO A 11 -32.63 -16.74 23.42
CA PRO A 11 -33.78 -17.65 23.52
C PRO A 11 -34.02 -18.42 22.20
N VAL A 12 -33.01 -18.71 21.41
CA VAL A 12 -33.12 -19.33 20.08
C VAL A 12 -32.45 -20.71 20.10
N GLY A 13 -33.10 -21.70 20.72
CA GLY A 13 -32.70 -23.10 20.67
C GLY A 13 -31.22 -23.41 21.04
N ASN A 14 -30.87 -24.69 21.01
CA ASN A 14 -29.48 -25.13 21.27
C ASN A 14 -28.61 -25.00 20.00
N GLY A 15 -27.80 -23.96 19.92
CA GLY A 15 -26.81 -23.78 18.84
C GLY A 15 -25.61 -24.70 19.03
N ILE A 16 -24.80 -24.82 17.98
CA ILE A 16 -23.54 -25.59 18.01
C ILE A 16 -22.37 -24.60 18.04
N PRO A 17 -21.74 -24.37 19.21
CA PRO A 17 -20.63 -23.38 19.36
C PRO A 17 -19.47 -23.59 18.44
N PHE A 18 -19.29 -24.80 17.93
CA PHE A 18 -18.24 -25.13 16.95
C PHE A 18 -18.27 -24.25 15.69
N TYR A 19 -19.46 -23.98 15.17
CA TYR A 19 -19.60 -23.17 13.94
C TYR A 19 -19.22 -21.70 14.17
N GLY A 20 -19.54 -21.18 15.34
CA GLY A 20 -19.11 -19.85 15.75
C GLY A 20 -17.60 -19.77 15.96
N ALA A 21 -17.01 -20.78 16.62
CA ALA A 21 -15.57 -20.86 16.81
C ALA A 21 -14.81 -20.91 15.47
N LEU A 22 -15.29 -21.75 14.54
CA LEU A 22 -14.71 -21.83 13.18
C LEU A 22 -14.82 -20.51 12.42
N ALA A 23 -15.93 -19.79 12.55
CA ALA A 23 -16.10 -18.49 11.93
C ALA A 23 -15.18 -17.42 12.55
N ALA A 24 -15.03 -17.42 13.86
CA ALA A 24 -14.12 -16.52 14.56
C ALA A 24 -12.66 -16.74 14.13
N LEU A 25 -12.19 -17.99 14.14
CA LEU A 25 -10.83 -18.35 13.71
C LEU A 25 -10.53 -17.93 12.27
N TRP A 26 -11.50 -18.12 11.37
CA TRP A 26 -11.32 -17.73 9.97
C TRP A 26 -11.26 -16.21 9.77
N CYS A 27 -12.00 -15.45 10.57
CA CYS A 27 -11.98 -14.00 10.51
C CYS A 27 -10.73 -13.39 11.14
N MET A 28 -10.03 -14.09 12.04
CA MET A 28 -8.80 -13.61 12.66
C MET A 28 -7.66 -13.62 11.64
N GLN A 29 -7.29 -12.45 11.15
CA GLN A 29 -6.22 -12.26 10.19
C GLN A 29 -5.18 -11.28 10.72
N PRO A 30 -3.92 -11.33 10.24
CA PRO A 30 -2.86 -10.41 10.68
C PRO A 30 -3.18 -8.93 10.43
N TYR A 31 -4.03 -8.66 9.44
CA TYR A 31 -4.40 -7.31 9.02
C TYR A 31 -5.91 -7.07 9.13
N SER A 32 -6.30 -5.88 9.57
CA SER A 32 -7.70 -5.49 9.74
C SER A 32 -8.48 -5.48 8.43
N ASP A 33 -7.84 -5.09 7.32
CA ASP A 33 -8.49 -5.07 6.00
C ASP A 33 -8.87 -6.48 5.54
N THR A 34 -7.93 -7.42 5.72
CA THR A 34 -8.18 -8.84 5.41
C THR A 34 -9.21 -9.44 6.35
N THR A 35 -9.22 -9.05 7.63
CA THR A 35 -10.24 -9.46 8.61
C THR A 35 -11.63 -9.02 8.18
N LYS A 36 -11.81 -7.75 7.81
CA LYS A 36 -13.10 -7.21 7.36
C LYS A 36 -13.57 -7.86 6.06
N ASN A 37 -12.66 -8.05 5.11
CA ASN A 37 -13.00 -8.71 3.85
C ASN A 37 -13.39 -10.18 4.08
N ASN A 38 -12.65 -10.92 4.92
CA ASN A 38 -12.99 -12.30 5.25
C ASN A 38 -14.32 -12.40 6.03
N ALA A 39 -14.61 -11.47 6.93
CA ALA A 39 -15.89 -11.37 7.62
C ALA A 39 -17.06 -11.19 6.62
N LEU A 40 -16.88 -10.28 5.64
CA LEU A 40 -17.87 -10.07 4.59
C LEU A 40 -18.07 -11.31 3.72
N GLN A 41 -16.98 -11.95 3.26
CA GLN A 41 -17.04 -13.17 2.46
C GLN A 41 -17.72 -14.31 3.24
N ARG A 42 -17.40 -14.44 4.51
CA ARG A 42 -18.01 -15.44 5.41
C ARG A 42 -19.51 -15.17 5.61
N SER A 43 -19.92 -13.90 5.80
CA SER A 43 -21.33 -13.52 5.94
C SER A 43 -22.15 -13.85 4.69
N VAL A 44 -21.66 -13.39 3.52
CA VAL A 44 -22.31 -13.67 2.23
C VAL A 44 -22.42 -15.17 1.99
N GLY A 45 -21.31 -15.91 2.21
CA GLY A 45 -21.30 -17.36 2.04
C GLY A 45 -22.28 -18.09 2.96
N THR A 46 -22.35 -17.67 4.21
CA THR A 46 -23.30 -18.27 5.18
C THR A 46 -24.76 -18.03 4.79
N LEU A 47 -25.10 -16.80 4.41
CA LEU A 47 -26.47 -16.48 4.00
C LEU A 47 -26.88 -17.21 2.72
N THR A 48 -26.00 -17.24 1.70
CA THR A 48 -26.26 -17.95 0.46
C THR A 48 -26.42 -19.45 0.71
N GLY A 49 -25.47 -20.07 1.44
CA GLY A 49 -25.54 -21.50 1.76
C GLY A 49 -26.75 -21.87 2.59
N ALA A 50 -27.14 -21.03 3.56
CA ALA A 50 -28.32 -21.22 4.39
C ALA A 50 -29.61 -21.13 3.57
N ALA A 51 -29.72 -20.16 2.66
CA ALA A 51 -30.89 -20.01 1.79
C ALA A 51 -31.10 -21.25 0.89
N TYR A 52 -30.04 -21.68 0.20
CA TYR A 52 -30.10 -22.91 -0.61
C TYR A 52 -30.36 -24.15 0.22
N GLY A 53 -29.75 -24.27 1.43
CA GLY A 53 -29.98 -25.38 2.36
C GLY A 53 -31.43 -25.45 2.84
N LEU A 54 -32.03 -24.30 3.19
CA LEU A 54 -33.41 -24.24 3.61
C LEU A 54 -34.37 -24.64 2.46
N VAL A 55 -34.18 -24.07 1.29
CA VAL A 55 -35.01 -24.42 0.11
C VAL A 55 -34.89 -25.91 -0.21
N PHE A 56 -33.66 -26.45 -0.16
CA PHE A 56 -33.39 -27.87 -0.37
C PHE A 56 -34.19 -28.75 0.63
N LEU A 57 -34.09 -28.48 1.93
CA LEU A 57 -34.82 -29.23 2.97
C LEU A 57 -36.33 -29.15 2.79
N LEU A 58 -36.87 -27.96 2.46
CA LEU A 58 -38.31 -27.79 2.26
C LEU A 58 -38.83 -28.56 1.04
N LEU A 59 -38.07 -28.58 -0.07
CA LEU A 59 -38.39 -29.34 -1.27
C LEU A 59 -38.40 -30.84 -0.99
N PHE A 60 -37.36 -31.37 -0.32
CA PHE A 60 -37.26 -32.79 0.04
C PHE A 60 -38.40 -33.22 0.97
N ARG A 61 -38.70 -32.39 1.96
CA ARG A 61 -39.84 -32.66 2.88
C ARG A 61 -41.17 -32.68 2.13
N ARG A 62 -41.38 -31.73 1.20
CA ARG A 62 -42.62 -31.65 0.43
C ARG A 62 -42.79 -32.82 -0.54
N LEU A 63 -41.68 -33.33 -1.07
CA LEU A 63 -41.67 -34.46 -2.01
C LEU A 63 -41.77 -35.84 -1.30
N GLY A 64 -41.62 -35.87 0.02
CA GLY A 64 -41.63 -37.12 0.81
C GLY A 64 -40.48 -38.07 0.46
N LEU A 65 -39.37 -37.56 -0.04
CA LEU A 65 -38.20 -38.33 -0.45
C LEU A 65 -37.37 -38.71 0.79
N THR A 66 -37.32 -40.02 1.08
CA THR A 66 -36.58 -40.57 2.24
C THR A 66 -35.33 -41.37 1.84
N ILE A 67 -35.02 -41.42 0.54
CA ILE A 67 -33.91 -42.24 -0.01
C ILE A 67 -32.61 -41.46 0.12
N PRO A 68 -31.63 -41.92 0.94
CA PRO A 68 -30.36 -41.16 1.17
C PRO A 68 -29.54 -40.92 -0.09
N GLU A 69 -29.52 -41.86 -1.03
CA GLU A 69 -28.73 -41.75 -2.29
C GLU A 69 -29.26 -40.60 -3.14
N LEU A 70 -30.58 -40.36 -3.16
CA LEU A 70 -31.17 -39.22 -3.89
C LEU A 70 -30.82 -37.89 -3.23
N VAL A 71 -30.70 -37.84 -1.89
CA VAL A 71 -30.26 -36.65 -1.14
C VAL A 71 -28.84 -36.28 -1.57
N TYR A 72 -27.89 -37.24 -1.60
CA TYR A 72 -26.52 -36.98 -1.98
C TYR A 72 -26.37 -36.57 -3.44
N LEU A 73 -27.09 -37.22 -4.35
CA LEU A 73 -27.05 -36.88 -5.78
C LEU A 73 -27.58 -35.45 -6.03
N SER A 74 -28.74 -35.15 -5.47
CA SER A 74 -29.38 -33.83 -5.64
C SER A 74 -28.58 -32.72 -4.96
N ALA A 75 -28.00 -32.96 -3.77
CA ALA A 75 -27.11 -32.01 -3.12
C ALA A 75 -25.88 -31.71 -3.99
N SER A 76 -25.31 -32.71 -4.66
CA SER A 76 -24.19 -32.52 -5.58
C SER A 76 -24.52 -31.62 -6.76
N LEU A 77 -25.76 -31.73 -7.30
CA LEU A 77 -26.24 -30.85 -8.37
C LEU A 77 -26.47 -29.41 -7.88
N VAL A 78 -27.06 -29.26 -6.70
CA VAL A 78 -27.34 -27.93 -6.11
C VAL A 78 -26.07 -27.17 -5.78
N ILE A 79 -24.96 -27.84 -5.42
CA ILE A 79 -23.67 -27.18 -5.19
C ILE A 79 -23.23 -26.35 -6.39
N ILE A 80 -23.48 -26.82 -7.63
CA ILE A 80 -23.14 -26.07 -8.84
C ILE A 80 -23.87 -24.73 -8.87
N LEU A 81 -25.16 -24.72 -8.50
CA LEU A 81 -25.97 -23.50 -8.42
C LEU A 81 -25.48 -22.57 -7.30
N VAL A 82 -25.09 -23.11 -6.16
CA VAL A 82 -24.53 -22.35 -5.04
C VAL A 82 -23.24 -21.63 -5.45
N ILE A 83 -22.32 -22.34 -6.13
CA ILE A 83 -21.07 -21.76 -6.64
C ILE A 83 -21.38 -20.71 -7.68
N TYR A 84 -22.25 -21.01 -8.65
CA TYR A 84 -22.60 -20.08 -9.72
C TYR A 84 -23.15 -18.76 -9.15
N THR A 85 -24.06 -18.83 -8.17
CA THR A 85 -24.65 -17.64 -7.53
C THR A 85 -23.56 -16.74 -6.89
N THR A 86 -22.62 -17.32 -6.15
CA THR A 86 -21.55 -16.54 -5.51
C THR A 86 -20.57 -15.95 -6.52
N VAL A 87 -20.34 -16.60 -7.64
CA VAL A 87 -19.52 -16.08 -8.74
C VAL A 87 -20.20 -14.90 -9.43
N VAL A 88 -21.51 -15.00 -9.73
CA VAL A 88 -22.30 -13.91 -10.31
C VAL A 88 -22.34 -12.69 -9.38
N MET A 89 -22.38 -12.91 -8.06
CA MET A 89 -22.28 -11.82 -7.06
C MET A 89 -20.89 -11.20 -6.94
N ASN A 90 -19.91 -11.59 -7.74
CA ASN A 90 -18.50 -11.17 -7.65
C ASN A 90 -17.87 -11.46 -6.27
N LYS A 91 -18.32 -12.51 -5.58
CA LYS A 91 -17.84 -12.94 -4.26
C LYS A 91 -17.24 -14.34 -4.32
N ARG A 92 -16.27 -14.56 -5.22
CA ARG A 92 -15.66 -15.88 -5.47
C ARG A 92 -15.17 -16.59 -4.20
N ASN A 93 -14.58 -15.86 -3.26
CA ASN A 93 -14.09 -16.44 -2.00
C ASN A 93 -15.23 -16.86 -1.05
N ALA A 94 -16.46 -16.39 -1.25
CA ALA A 94 -17.62 -16.82 -0.50
C ALA A 94 -18.13 -18.20 -0.94
N SER A 95 -17.77 -18.69 -2.13
CA SER A 95 -18.23 -19.99 -2.68
C SER A 95 -17.91 -21.14 -1.74
N PHE A 96 -16.69 -21.20 -1.21
CA PHE A 96 -16.29 -22.23 -0.25
C PHE A 96 -17.20 -22.26 0.98
N PHE A 97 -17.48 -21.10 1.56
CA PHE A 97 -18.34 -21.00 2.76
C PHE A 97 -19.80 -21.36 2.45
N SER A 98 -20.28 -20.94 1.28
CA SER A 98 -21.64 -21.28 0.84
C SER A 98 -21.83 -22.77 0.71
N CYS A 99 -20.87 -23.47 0.08
CA CYS A 99 -20.90 -24.91 -0.08
C CYS A 99 -20.83 -25.63 1.28
N VAL A 100 -19.93 -25.23 2.17
CA VAL A 100 -19.81 -25.83 3.52
C VAL A 100 -21.09 -25.65 4.33
N VAL A 101 -21.71 -24.47 4.31
CA VAL A 101 -22.96 -24.22 5.03
C VAL A 101 -24.11 -25.00 4.40
N PHE A 102 -24.23 -24.98 3.08
CA PHE A 102 -25.24 -25.76 2.36
C PHE A 102 -25.13 -27.25 2.69
N LEU A 103 -23.95 -27.86 2.54
CA LEU A 103 -23.73 -29.28 2.83
C LEU A 103 -24.01 -29.63 4.28
N SER A 104 -23.61 -28.78 5.24
CA SER A 104 -23.90 -29.01 6.66
C SER A 104 -25.41 -29.00 6.97
N ILE A 105 -26.21 -28.24 6.22
CA ILE A 105 -27.67 -28.24 6.36
C ILE A 105 -28.26 -29.42 5.60
N ALA A 106 -27.89 -29.61 4.35
CA ALA A 106 -28.51 -30.60 3.45
C ALA A 106 -28.23 -32.06 3.85
N LEU A 107 -27.01 -32.36 4.38
CA LEU A 107 -26.62 -33.75 4.64
C LEU A 107 -26.82 -34.16 6.09
N THR A 108 -26.68 -33.25 7.06
CA THR A 108 -26.77 -33.65 8.48
C THR A 108 -28.17 -33.51 9.07
N HIS A 109 -29.05 -32.72 8.43
CA HIS A 109 -30.39 -32.41 8.96
C HIS A 109 -31.53 -32.64 7.97
N SER A 110 -31.31 -33.50 6.96
CA SER A 110 -32.34 -33.83 5.96
C SER A 110 -33.61 -34.40 6.51
N PHE A 111 -33.53 -35.03 7.67
CA PHE A 111 -34.65 -35.78 8.30
C PHE A 111 -35.14 -35.14 9.60
N ASP A 112 -34.64 -33.93 9.96
CA ASP A 112 -35.05 -33.25 11.20
C ASP A 112 -36.49 -32.73 11.13
N ALA A 113 -37.17 -32.72 12.28
CA ALA A 113 -38.53 -32.26 12.38
C ALA A 113 -38.69 -30.75 12.10
N ASP A 114 -37.72 -29.91 12.53
CA ASP A 114 -37.75 -28.45 12.42
C ASP A 114 -36.53 -27.88 11.72
N PRO A 115 -36.50 -27.86 10.37
CA PRO A 115 -35.35 -27.35 9.61
C PRO A 115 -35.08 -25.86 9.81
N TYR A 116 -36.10 -25.05 10.10
CA TYR A 116 -35.97 -23.60 10.29
C TYR A 116 -35.11 -23.25 11.51
N ILE A 117 -35.31 -23.92 12.63
CA ILE A 117 -34.57 -23.65 13.87
C ILE A 117 -33.11 -23.98 13.70
N PHE A 118 -32.77 -25.08 13.00
CA PHE A 118 -31.41 -25.45 12.75
C PHE A 118 -30.71 -24.44 11.81
N VAL A 119 -31.36 -24.08 10.70
CA VAL A 119 -30.78 -23.10 9.74
C VAL A 119 -30.58 -21.75 10.44
N LEU A 120 -31.55 -21.28 11.21
CA LEU A 120 -31.42 -20.04 11.97
C LEU A 120 -30.26 -20.10 12.97
N ASN A 121 -30.15 -21.17 13.73
CA ASN A 121 -29.08 -21.39 14.69
C ASN A 121 -27.71 -21.38 13.97
N ARG A 122 -27.62 -22.02 12.82
CA ARG A 122 -26.41 -22.07 11.98
C ARG A 122 -25.92 -20.67 11.53
N VAL A 123 -26.86 -19.83 11.11
CA VAL A 123 -26.62 -18.44 10.75
C VAL A 123 -26.17 -17.62 11.96
N VAL A 124 -26.95 -17.67 13.06
CA VAL A 124 -26.68 -16.92 14.30
C VAL A 124 -25.33 -17.29 14.90
N ASP A 125 -24.99 -18.58 14.99
CA ASP A 125 -23.67 -19.04 15.50
C ASP A 125 -22.53 -18.50 14.69
N THR A 126 -22.67 -18.50 13.36
CA THR A 126 -21.64 -17.95 12.47
C THR A 126 -21.48 -16.45 12.66
N PHE A 127 -22.57 -15.68 12.75
CA PHE A 127 -22.49 -14.23 12.97
C PHE A 127 -21.90 -13.87 14.34
N ILE A 128 -22.26 -14.59 15.41
CA ILE A 128 -21.62 -14.42 16.72
C ILE A 128 -20.09 -14.64 16.60
N GLY A 129 -19.69 -15.71 15.91
CA GLY A 129 -18.28 -16.00 15.67
C GLY A 129 -17.56 -14.90 14.87
N ILE A 130 -18.19 -14.38 13.82
CA ILE A 130 -17.65 -13.26 13.02
C ILE A 130 -17.45 -12.02 13.90
N VAL A 131 -18.46 -11.62 14.69
CA VAL A 131 -18.39 -10.46 15.58
C VAL A 131 -17.26 -10.63 16.59
N ILE A 132 -17.16 -11.79 17.23
CA ILE A 132 -16.08 -12.07 18.19
C ILE A 132 -14.73 -12.02 17.50
N GLY A 133 -14.57 -12.67 16.33
CA GLY A 133 -13.32 -12.69 15.59
C GLY A 133 -12.86 -11.29 15.17
N VAL A 134 -13.77 -10.45 14.69
CA VAL A 134 -13.48 -9.05 14.33
C VAL A 134 -13.12 -8.25 15.58
N THR A 135 -13.91 -8.34 16.65
CA THR A 135 -13.69 -7.60 17.90
C THR A 135 -12.34 -7.97 18.55
N VAL A 136 -12.04 -9.27 18.65
CA VAL A 136 -10.76 -9.73 19.22
C VAL A 136 -9.58 -9.29 18.35
N ASN A 137 -9.75 -9.30 17.02
CA ASN A 137 -8.72 -8.85 16.12
C ASN A 137 -8.51 -7.33 16.16
N ASP A 138 -9.56 -6.56 16.44
CA ASP A 138 -9.47 -5.10 16.59
C ASP A 138 -9.05 -4.67 18.00
N PHE A 139 -9.25 -5.53 19.01
CA PHE A 139 -8.83 -5.26 20.38
C PHE A 139 -7.32 -5.40 20.50
N ARG A 140 -6.67 -4.32 20.92
CA ARG A 140 -5.23 -4.29 21.17
C ARG A 140 -4.93 -3.57 22.47
N PHE A 141 -3.95 -4.10 23.19
CA PHE A 141 -3.41 -3.37 24.35
C PHE A 141 -2.77 -2.06 23.88
N PRO A 142 -2.91 -0.98 24.64
CA PRO A 142 -2.25 0.28 24.30
C PRO A 142 -0.73 0.07 24.25
N ILE A 143 -0.14 0.44 23.11
CA ILE A 143 1.32 0.39 22.89
C ILE A 143 1.92 1.58 23.67
N ARG A 144 2.95 1.34 24.48
CA ARG A 144 3.71 2.40 25.14
C ARG A 144 4.43 3.21 24.04
N ARG A 145 4.31 4.54 24.07
CA ARG A 145 4.90 5.42 23.06
C ARG A 145 6.42 5.38 23.13
N ASP A 146 7.09 5.09 22.02
CA ASP A 146 8.50 5.37 21.82
C ASP A 146 8.61 6.65 20.98
N ASP A 147 8.71 7.77 21.66
CA ASP A 147 8.88 9.06 21.03
C ASP A 147 10.35 9.33 20.65
N SER A 148 11.28 8.40 20.97
CA SER A 148 12.71 8.58 20.74
C SER A 148 13.17 8.10 19.37
N THR A 149 12.43 7.21 18.70
CA THR A 149 12.84 6.57 17.45
C THR A 149 12.03 7.06 16.26
N LEU A 150 12.73 7.52 15.21
CA LEU A 150 12.16 7.88 13.90
C LEU A 150 12.35 6.70 12.93
N TYR A 151 11.28 6.32 12.25
CA TYR A 151 11.28 5.27 11.24
C TYR A 151 11.08 5.88 9.86
N VAL A 152 12.04 5.66 8.95
CA VAL A 152 11.99 6.17 7.57
C VAL A 152 12.02 5.01 6.59
N SER A 153 11.02 4.91 5.73
CA SER A 153 10.90 3.84 4.74
C SER A 153 11.05 4.37 3.31
N GLY A 154 11.72 3.61 2.45
CA GLY A 154 11.57 3.76 1.01
C GLY A 154 10.13 3.50 0.58
N ILE A 155 9.73 3.98 -0.58
CA ILE A 155 8.41 3.70 -1.18
C ILE A 155 8.53 2.56 -2.17
N ASP A 156 9.31 2.76 -3.23
CA ASP A 156 9.47 1.81 -4.31
C ASP A 156 10.19 0.56 -3.81
N ASP A 157 9.68 -0.61 -4.13
CA ASP A 157 10.15 -1.94 -3.71
C ASP A 157 10.17 -2.17 -2.19
N VAL A 158 9.70 -1.23 -1.40
CA VAL A 158 9.67 -1.29 0.07
C VAL A 158 8.24 -1.26 0.61
N LEU A 159 7.47 -0.22 0.33
CA LEU A 159 6.05 -0.12 0.69
C LEU A 159 5.15 -0.55 -0.46
N ILE A 160 5.55 -0.25 -1.69
CA ILE A 160 4.79 -0.54 -2.91
C ILE A 160 5.71 -1.29 -3.87
N SER A 161 5.20 -2.37 -4.45
CA SER A 161 5.82 -3.12 -5.52
C SER A 161 4.76 -3.49 -6.56
N GLU A 162 5.18 -4.00 -7.72
CA GLU A 162 4.25 -4.46 -8.76
C GLU A 162 3.26 -5.51 -8.27
N SER A 163 3.67 -6.36 -7.32
CA SER A 163 2.88 -7.49 -6.82
C SER A 163 2.13 -7.21 -5.53
N SER A 164 2.50 -6.17 -4.76
CA SER A 164 1.90 -5.93 -3.44
C SER A 164 1.90 -4.47 -3.03
N ASN A 165 0.84 -4.11 -2.29
CA ASN A 165 0.69 -2.81 -1.65
C ASN A 165 0.66 -3.01 -0.12
N TYR A 166 0.99 -1.97 0.64
CA TYR A 166 0.95 -2.01 2.11
C TYR A 166 -0.45 -1.82 2.67
N SER A 167 -0.70 -2.36 3.88
CA SER A 167 -1.95 -2.11 4.60
C SER A 167 -1.96 -0.71 5.21
N LYS A 168 -2.70 0.21 4.59
CA LYS A 168 -2.90 1.59 5.08
C LYS A 168 -3.50 1.62 6.47
N VAL A 169 -4.45 0.70 6.76
CA VAL A 169 -5.11 0.64 8.06
C VAL A 169 -4.13 0.26 9.19
N GLU A 170 -3.27 -0.73 8.95
CA GLU A 170 -2.27 -1.13 9.95
C GLU A 170 -1.20 -0.05 10.14
N LEU A 171 -0.76 0.59 9.06
CA LEU A 171 0.22 1.68 9.15
C LEU A 171 -0.38 2.90 9.87
N ASN A 172 -1.60 3.29 9.55
CA ASN A 172 -2.31 4.37 10.23
C ASN A 172 -2.51 4.08 11.73
N ARG A 173 -2.77 2.82 12.09
CA ARG A 173 -2.83 2.43 13.51
C ARG A 173 -1.50 2.64 14.23
N LEU A 174 -0.38 2.26 13.61
CA LEU A 174 0.95 2.49 14.19
C LEU A 174 1.22 3.97 14.35
N ILE A 175 0.92 4.78 13.33
CA ILE A 175 1.09 6.24 13.38
C ILE A 175 0.21 6.86 14.48
N ARG A 176 -1.07 6.48 14.56
CA ARG A 176 -1.99 6.96 15.62
C ARG A 176 -1.55 6.52 17.02
N SER A 177 -0.85 5.40 17.15
CA SER A 177 -0.28 4.97 18.43
C SER A 177 0.97 5.76 18.86
N GLY A 178 1.43 6.72 18.05
CA GLY A 178 2.56 7.60 18.35
C GLY A 178 3.88 7.16 17.70
N VAL A 179 3.87 6.15 16.82
CA VAL A 179 5.08 5.77 16.06
C VAL A 179 5.45 6.90 15.10
N LYS A 180 6.64 7.47 15.24
CA LYS A 180 7.20 8.47 14.33
C LYS A 180 7.64 7.81 13.04
N PHE A 181 6.73 7.77 12.05
CA PHE A 181 6.95 7.12 10.76
C PHE A 181 6.82 8.12 9.62
N THR A 182 7.73 8.03 8.65
CA THR A 182 7.65 8.76 7.39
C THR A 182 8.33 8.00 6.25
N VAL A 183 8.39 8.60 5.06
CA VAL A 183 8.95 7.99 3.87
C VAL A 183 10.00 8.87 3.20
N SER A 184 10.90 8.22 2.45
CA SER A 184 11.91 8.85 1.61
C SER A 184 11.81 8.30 0.19
N THR A 185 11.77 9.17 -0.82
CA THR A 185 11.50 8.77 -2.20
C THR A 185 12.19 9.65 -3.24
N THR A 186 12.30 9.14 -4.45
CA THR A 186 12.70 9.90 -5.64
C THR A 186 11.55 10.70 -6.26
N HIS A 187 10.32 10.40 -5.87
CA HIS A 187 9.10 11.04 -6.40
C HIS A 187 8.95 12.50 -5.96
N THR A 188 8.17 13.24 -6.74
CA THR A 188 7.72 14.60 -6.41
C THR A 188 6.61 14.58 -5.35
N PRO A 189 6.34 15.69 -4.63
CA PRO A 189 5.23 15.77 -3.68
C PRO A 189 3.86 15.40 -4.28
N ALA A 190 3.64 15.77 -5.53
CA ALA A 190 2.43 15.47 -6.26
C ALA A 190 2.18 13.96 -6.42
N GLU A 191 3.21 13.23 -6.80
CA GLU A 191 3.15 11.76 -6.91
C GLU A 191 2.93 11.12 -5.55
N ILE A 192 3.62 11.63 -4.52
CA ILE A 192 3.47 11.13 -3.14
C ILE A 192 2.07 11.31 -2.61
N MET A 193 1.43 12.44 -2.87
CA MET A 193 0.04 12.66 -2.44
C MET A 193 -0.92 11.65 -3.06
N ALA A 194 -0.68 11.22 -4.31
CA ALA A 194 -1.47 10.18 -4.96
C ALA A 194 -1.16 8.79 -4.40
N ILE A 195 0.13 8.44 -4.27
CA ILE A 195 0.63 7.14 -3.81
C ILE A 195 0.21 6.88 -2.35
N MET A 196 0.42 7.87 -1.46
CA MET A 196 0.17 7.76 -0.02
C MET A 196 -1.25 8.20 0.36
N ASN A 197 -2.14 8.40 -0.61
CA ASN A 197 -3.53 8.77 -0.33
C ASN A 197 -4.20 7.80 0.65
N GLY A 198 -4.79 8.34 1.72
CA GLY A 198 -5.39 7.56 2.82
C GLY A 198 -4.39 7.08 3.88
N THR A 199 -3.11 7.45 3.80
CA THR A 199 -2.12 7.27 4.87
C THR A 199 -2.01 8.57 5.69
N GLU A 200 -2.07 8.45 7.00
CA GLU A 200 -2.11 9.59 7.94
C GLU A 200 -0.70 9.97 8.40
N LEU A 201 0.19 10.29 7.45
CA LEU A 201 1.53 10.73 7.80
C LEU A 201 1.46 12.00 8.67
N GLN A 202 2.19 11.99 9.79
CA GLN A 202 2.26 13.09 10.75
C GLN A 202 3.56 13.89 10.58
N LEU A 203 4.56 13.29 9.98
CA LEU A 203 5.88 13.87 9.75
C LEU A 203 6.08 14.21 8.27
N PRO A 204 6.94 15.19 7.98
CA PRO A 204 7.31 15.53 6.62
C PRO A 204 7.95 14.34 5.88
N VAL A 205 7.85 14.37 4.57
CA VAL A 205 8.35 13.35 3.64
C VAL A 205 9.60 13.86 2.94
N ILE A 206 10.62 13.00 2.81
CA ILE A 206 11.80 13.29 2.00
C ILE A 206 11.45 12.99 0.55
N VAL A 207 11.47 14.01 -0.31
CA VAL A 207 11.06 13.94 -1.71
C VAL A 207 12.21 14.28 -2.66
N MET A 208 12.03 13.94 -3.95
CA MET A 208 12.98 14.27 -5.02
C MET A 208 14.42 13.86 -4.65
N ASP A 209 14.57 12.61 -4.21
CA ASP A 209 15.86 11.99 -3.86
C ASP A 209 16.69 12.77 -2.80
N GLY A 210 16.00 13.43 -1.86
CA GLY A 210 16.61 14.25 -0.80
C GLY A 210 16.87 15.69 -1.20
N ALA A 211 16.30 16.19 -2.30
CA ALA A 211 16.37 17.60 -2.65
C ALA A 211 15.47 18.49 -1.78
N ALA A 212 14.38 17.91 -1.23
CA ALA A 212 13.46 18.65 -0.39
C ALA A 212 12.81 17.81 0.71
N LEU A 213 12.38 18.50 1.77
CA LEU A 213 11.51 18.00 2.83
C LEU A 213 10.14 18.65 2.66
N TYR A 214 9.08 17.84 2.55
CA TYR A 214 7.73 18.28 2.25
C TYR A 214 6.72 17.86 3.32
N ASP A 215 5.98 18.83 3.84
CA ASP A 215 4.87 18.57 4.76
C ASP A 215 3.61 18.24 3.95
N VAL A 216 3.16 16.98 4.05
CA VAL A 216 1.98 16.48 3.33
C VAL A 216 0.68 17.07 3.85
N LYS A 217 0.62 17.44 5.15
CA LYS A 217 -0.57 18.03 5.79
C LYS A 217 -0.77 19.49 5.37
N GLU A 218 0.27 20.28 5.60
CA GLU A 218 0.25 21.72 5.30
C GLU A 218 0.51 22.01 3.82
N LYS A 219 0.87 20.96 3.05
CA LYS A 219 1.17 21.02 1.61
C LYS A 219 2.23 22.07 1.28
N GLN A 220 3.29 22.11 2.07
CA GLN A 220 4.39 23.06 1.92
C GLN A 220 5.76 22.43 2.01
N TYR A 221 6.73 23.05 1.35
CA TYR A 221 8.13 22.68 1.46
C TYR A 221 8.70 23.30 2.74
N LEU A 222 9.32 22.47 3.60
CA LEU A 222 9.97 22.93 4.82
C LEU A 222 11.44 23.23 4.59
N GLU A 223 12.11 22.39 3.80
CA GLU A 223 13.52 22.50 3.48
C GLU A 223 13.72 22.19 1.99
N MET A 224 14.63 22.93 1.36
CA MET A 224 15.02 22.73 -0.03
C MET A 224 16.52 22.93 -0.17
N THR A 225 17.15 22.14 -1.05
CA THR A 225 18.58 22.26 -1.35
C THR A 225 18.73 22.50 -2.83
N PHE A 226 19.20 23.71 -3.17
CA PHE A 226 19.33 24.14 -4.55
C PHE A 226 20.71 23.82 -5.14
N LEU A 227 20.74 23.58 -6.44
CA LEU A 227 21.95 23.42 -7.23
C LEU A 227 22.59 24.81 -7.43
N SER A 228 23.91 24.90 -7.30
CA SER A 228 24.62 26.16 -7.53
C SER A 228 24.45 26.63 -8.98
N PRO A 229 24.23 27.94 -9.26
CA PRO A 229 24.06 28.47 -10.61
C PRO A 229 25.20 28.12 -11.56
N ASN A 230 26.43 28.16 -11.08
CA ASN A 230 27.60 27.82 -11.91
C ASN A 230 27.60 26.33 -12.28
N VAL A 231 27.23 25.46 -11.33
CA VAL A 231 27.15 24.01 -11.56
C VAL A 231 25.98 23.65 -12.48
N SER A 232 24.86 24.33 -12.34
CA SER A 232 23.72 24.11 -13.25
C SER A 232 23.99 24.54 -14.67
N ALA A 233 24.64 25.72 -14.87
CA ALA A 233 25.02 26.20 -16.18
C ALA A 233 26.03 25.27 -16.88
N GLU A 234 27.02 24.78 -16.12
CA GLU A 234 28.00 23.83 -16.62
C GLU A 234 27.40 22.47 -16.96
N ALA A 235 26.47 21.97 -16.13
CA ALA A 235 25.74 20.74 -16.42
C ALA A 235 24.90 20.87 -17.70
N GLU A 236 24.14 21.96 -17.85
CA GLU A 236 23.36 22.24 -19.05
C GLU A 236 24.25 22.33 -20.31
N ARG A 237 25.44 22.95 -20.20
CA ARG A 237 26.43 23.02 -21.29
C ARG A 237 26.90 21.62 -21.72
N ILE A 238 27.30 20.78 -20.75
CA ILE A 238 27.78 19.41 -21.03
C ILE A 238 26.67 18.56 -21.68
N ILE A 239 25.44 18.67 -21.20
CA ILE A 239 24.27 17.96 -21.74
C ILE A 239 24.04 18.38 -23.19
N SER A 240 24.05 19.69 -23.46
CA SER A 240 23.86 20.25 -24.80
C SER A 240 24.98 19.85 -25.77
N GLU A 241 26.24 19.79 -25.32
CA GLU A 241 27.38 19.34 -26.14
C GLU A 241 27.27 17.90 -26.61
N LEU A 242 26.59 17.07 -25.85
CA LEU A 242 26.28 15.69 -26.24
C LEU A 242 25.01 15.57 -27.10
N GLY A 243 24.39 16.71 -27.45
CA GLY A 243 23.14 16.73 -28.22
C GLY A 243 21.94 16.21 -27.47
N LEU A 244 22.03 16.09 -26.13
CA LEU A 244 20.97 15.64 -25.28
C LEU A 244 20.07 16.80 -24.81
N HIS A 245 18.87 16.46 -24.39
CA HIS A 245 17.89 17.39 -23.78
C HIS A 245 17.85 17.21 -22.27
N CYS A 246 17.49 18.27 -21.54
CA CYS A 246 17.26 18.19 -20.11
C CYS A 246 15.96 18.90 -19.69
N PHE A 247 15.38 18.39 -18.63
CA PHE A 247 14.33 19.06 -17.87
C PHE A 247 14.96 19.76 -16.66
N VAL A 248 14.78 21.08 -16.55
CA VAL A 248 15.30 21.85 -15.44
C VAL A 248 14.19 22.10 -14.43
N ASN A 249 14.35 21.57 -13.23
CA ASN A 249 13.35 21.62 -12.17
C ASN A 249 13.63 22.79 -11.24
N VAL A 250 12.78 23.80 -11.29
CA VAL A 250 12.95 25.10 -10.61
C VAL A 250 11.83 25.30 -9.61
N MET A 251 12.18 25.81 -8.45
CA MET A 251 11.19 26.19 -7.43
C MET A 251 10.87 27.68 -7.53
N LEU A 252 9.61 27.99 -7.79
CA LEU A 252 9.08 29.34 -7.69
C LEU A 252 8.07 29.40 -6.53
N ASP A 253 8.45 30.06 -5.45
CA ASP A 253 7.73 30.06 -4.17
C ASP A 253 7.46 28.64 -3.67
N THR A 254 6.25 28.15 -3.75
CA THR A 254 5.85 26.78 -3.36
C THR A 254 5.54 25.88 -4.56
N THR A 255 5.80 26.34 -5.78
CA THR A 255 5.41 25.67 -7.03
C THR A 255 6.65 25.15 -7.76
N LEU A 256 6.65 23.85 -8.07
CA LEU A 256 7.67 23.24 -8.92
C LEU A 256 7.36 23.50 -10.39
N LEU A 257 8.25 24.19 -11.08
CA LEU A 257 8.23 24.43 -12.51
C LEU A 257 9.24 23.51 -13.20
N ILE A 258 8.85 22.92 -14.32
CA ILE A 258 9.69 22.02 -15.12
C ILE A 258 9.92 22.68 -16.48
N TYR A 259 11.11 23.23 -16.66
CA TYR A 259 11.49 23.84 -17.92
C TYR A 259 11.98 22.78 -18.90
N TYR A 260 11.50 22.83 -20.14
CA TYR A 260 11.84 21.91 -21.21
C TYR A 260 12.15 22.65 -22.52
N GLY A 261 13.03 22.07 -23.34
CA GLY A 261 13.34 22.50 -24.69
C GLY A 261 12.80 21.53 -25.74
N ASP A 262 13.48 21.45 -26.89
CA ASP A 262 13.13 20.52 -27.96
C ASP A 262 13.45 19.08 -27.57
N PHE A 263 12.45 18.22 -27.64
CA PHE A 263 12.62 16.79 -27.33
C PHE A 263 13.55 16.12 -28.35
N ARG A 264 14.45 15.27 -27.85
CA ARG A 264 15.45 14.57 -28.66
C ARG A 264 15.10 13.11 -28.91
N ASN A 265 14.21 12.55 -28.11
CA ASN A 265 13.79 11.15 -28.23
C ASN A 265 12.30 10.96 -27.93
N SER A 266 11.80 9.76 -28.24
CA SER A 266 10.39 9.40 -28.08
C SER A 266 9.96 9.34 -26.60
N ALA A 267 10.85 8.88 -25.72
CA ALA A 267 10.57 8.75 -24.30
C ALA A 267 10.33 10.10 -23.61
N GLU A 268 11.12 11.13 -23.95
CA GLU A 268 10.91 12.50 -23.47
C GLU A 268 9.57 13.06 -23.90
N LYS A 269 9.22 12.86 -25.19
CA LYS A 269 7.94 13.31 -25.71
C LYS A 269 6.76 12.61 -25.04
N GLU A 270 6.85 11.31 -24.87
CA GLU A 270 5.83 10.51 -24.20
C GLU A 270 5.70 10.93 -22.73
N GLN A 271 6.81 11.10 -22.01
CA GLN A 271 6.83 11.61 -20.64
C GLN A 271 6.12 12.96 -20.53
N PHE A 272 6.40 13.88 -21.45
CA PHE A 272 5.74 15.18 -21.48
C PHE A 272 4.23 15.03 -21.75
N GLU A 273 3.84 14.29 -22.79
CA GLU A 273 2.42 14.11 -23.16
C GLU A 273 1.60 13.49 -22.02
N VAL A 274 2.13 12.49 -21.35
CA VAL A 274 1.46 11.84 -20.21
C VAL A 274 1.31 12.79 -19.02
N ASN A 275 2.29 13.67 -18.80
CA ASN A 275 2.38 14.44 -17.57
C ASN A 275 1.94 15.90 -17.69
N LYS A 276 1.85 16.47 -18.91
CA LYS A 276 1.54 17.90 -19.14
C LYS A 276 0.17 18.33 -18.60
N HIS A 277 -0.76 17.42 -18.44
CA HIS A 277 -2.09 17.69 -17.86
C HIS A 277 -2.20 17.32 -16.37
N SER A 278 -1.11 16.91 -15.75
CA SER A 278 -1.10 16.63 -14.32
C SER A 278 -1.28 17.94 -13.54
N PRO A 279 -2.22 18.02 -12.60
CA PRO A 279 -2.50 19.26 -11.85
C PRO A 279 -1.32 19.73 -10.98
N TYR A 280 -0.26 18.92 -10.89
CA TYR A 280 0.87 19.16 -10.01
C TYR A 280 2.21 19.26 -10.75
N ARG A 281 2.21 19.27 -12.10
CA ARG A 281 3.42 19.39 -12.91
C ARG A 281 3.24 20.55 -13.87
N ASN A 282 4.03 21.59 -13.67
CA ASN A 282 3.95 22.81 -14.46
C ASN A 282 5.10 22.82 -15.47
N TYR A 283 4.82 22.33 -16.68
CA TYR A 283 5.78 22.34 -17.78
C TYR A 283 5.78 23.70 -18.48
N ILE A 284 6.94 24.30 -18.64
CA ILE A 284 7.14 25.61 -19.26
C ILE A 284 8.27 25.48 -20.29
N SER A 285 8.11 26.08 -21.49
CA SER A 285 9.19 26.13 -22.45
C SER A 285 10.41 26.88 -21.88
N SER A 286 11.60 26.36 -22.11
CA SER A 286 12.86 26.94 -21.64
C SER A 286 13.12 28.35 -22.16
N GLU A 287 12.50 28.75 -23.29
CA GLU A 287 12.53 30.12 -23.82
C GLU A 287 12.00 31.16 -22.82
N TYR A 288 11.10 30.75 -21.95
CA TYR A 288 10.49 31.63 -20.92
C TYR A 288 11.21 31.54 -19.57
N ARG A 289 12.34 30.83 -19.47
CA ARG A 289 13.10 30.72 -18.20
C ARG A 289 13.83 32.02 -17.92
N ARG A 290 13.46 32.65 -16.81
CA ARG A 290 14.10 33.88 -16.36
C ARG A 290 15.43 33.59 -15.67
N SER A 291 16.42 34.44 -15.85
CA SER A 291 17.79 34.27 -15.29
C SER A 291 17.81 34.35 -13.75
N ASP A 292 16.89 35.10 -13.13
CA ASP A 292 16.76 35.18 -11.66
C ASP A 292 16.31 33.86 -11.01
N LEU A 293 15.78 32.93 -11.77
CA LEU A 293 15.39 31.60 -11.29
C LEU A 293 16.55 30.60 -11.28
N ASN A 294 17.70 30.91 -11.80
CA ASN A 294 18.87 30.02 -11.83
C ASN A 294 19.37 29.66 -10.41
N GLU A 295 19.14 30.51 -9.42
CA GLU A 295 19.46 30.24 -8.01
C GLU A 295 18.45 29.30 -7.34
N ARG A 296 17.35 28.96 -8.00
CA ARG A 296 16.25 28.15 -7.48
C ARG A 296 16.09 26.80 -8.20
N ILE A 297 17.14 26.34 -8.87
CA ILE A 297 17.16 25.03 -9.52
C ILE A 297 17.36 23.95 -8.43
N LEU A 298 16.38 23.06 -8.28
CA LEU A 298 16.48 21.92 -7.38
C LEU A 298 17.34 20.81 -7.98
N TYR A 299 17.07 20.47 -9.23
CA TYR A 299 17.84 19.48 -9.97
C TYR A 299 17.59 19.59 -11.48
N ILE A 300 18.50 19.01 -12.24
CA ILE A 300 18.38 18.83 -13.68
C ILE A 300 18.19 17.34 -13.95
N SER A 301 17.26 16.96 -14.85
CA SER A 301 17.06 15.57 -15.23
C SER A 301 17.17 15.37 -16.74
N VAL A 302 17.79 14.27 -17.13
CA VAL A 302 17.95 13.82 -18.51
C VAL A 302 17.33 12.43 -18.62
N LEU A 303 16.54 12.20 -19.67
CA LEU A 303 15.98 10.89 -20.02
C LEU A 303 16.52 10.52 -21.40
N ALA A 304 17.43 9.55 -21.46
CA ALA A 304 18.05 9.12 -22.71
C ALA A 304 18.37 7.62 -22.67
N GLU A 305 18.86 7.09 -23.78
CA GLU A 305 19.31 5.71 -23.87
C GLU A 305 20.48 5.45 -22.90
N LYS A 306 20.59 4.21 -22.42
CA LYS A 306 21.59 3.83 -21.42
C LYS A 306 23.02 4.20 -21.84
N ILE A 307 23.35 4.06 -23.13
CA ILE A 307 24.70 4.35 -23.65
C ILE A 307 25.02 5.86 -23.51
N ASP A 308 24.07 6.71 -23.89
CA ASP A 308 24.23 8.16 -23.81
C ASP A 308 24.29 8.64 -22.36
N ILE A 309 23.48 8.06 -21.50
CA ILE A 309 23.48 8.37 -20.07
C ILE A 309 24.82 8.01 -19.42
N PHE A 310 25.41 6.85 -19.72
CA PHE A 310 26.71 6.48 -19.15
C PHE A 310 27.85 7.39 -19.67
N LEU A 311 27.77 7.82 -20.93
CA LEU A 311 28.69 8.80 -21.47
C LEU A 311 28.55 10.17 -20.78
N LEU A 312 27.30 10.61 -20.61
CA LEU A 312 26.96 11.86 -19.89
C LEU A 312 27.46 11.80 -18.45
N GLU A 313 27.15 10.70 -17.74
CA GLU A 313 27.56 10.51 -16.33
C GLU A 313 29.08 10.65 -16.18
N ARG A 314 29.85 10.00 -17.05
CA ARG A 314 31.32 10.08 -17.03
C ARG A 314 31.80 11.52 -17.20
N LYS A 315 31.28 12.25 -18.20
CA LYS A 315 31.68 13.64 -18.45
C LYS A 315 31.29 14.57 -17.29
N LEU A 316 30.09 14.40 -16.76
CA LEU A 316 29.64 15.20 -15.60
C LEU A 316 30.50 14.93 -14.35
N ARG A 317 30.87 13.68 -14.09
CA ARG A 317 31.77 13.34 -12.99
C ARG A 317 33.18 13.90 -13.17
N GLU A 318 33.71 13.88 -14.39
CA GLU A 318 35.01 14.40 -14.71
C GLU A 318 35.07 15.94 -14.56
N GLN A 319 34.04 16.68 -14.95
CA GLN A 319 34.03 18.14 -14.97
C GLN A 319 33.46 18.76 -13.69
N LEU A 320 32.42 18.19 -13.12
CA LEU A 320 31.78 18.74 -11.90
C LEU A 320 32.35 18.15 -10.60
N GLY A 321 32.92 16.94 -10.65
CA GLY A 321 33.52 16.28 -9.51
C GLY A 321 32.59 16.24 -8.27
N ALA A 322 33.10 16.74 -7.14
CA ALA A 322 32.35 16.81 -5.88
C ALA A 322 31.33 17.97 -5.80
N SER A 323 31.29 18.84 -6.82
CA SER A 323 30.37 19.99 -6.83
C SER A 323 28.93 19.61 -7.19
N ALA A 324 28.72 18.38 -7.68
CA ALA A 324 27.39 17.85 -8.00
C ALA A 324 27.25 16.40 -7.54
N ARG A 325 26.05 16.03 -7.12
CA ARG A 325 25.65 14.64 -6.91
C ARG A 325 24.87 14.15 -8.13
N ILE A 326 25.34 13.08 -8.73
CA ILE A 326 24.72 12.46 -9.89
C ILE A 326 24.00 11.19 -9.44
N SER A 327 22.73 11.05 -9.81
CA SER A 327 21.87 9.90 -9.49
C SER A 327 21.31 9.29 -10.76
N LEU A 328 21.43 7.99 -10.90
CA LEU A 328 20.82 7.20 -11.97
C LEU A 328 19.59 6.48 -11.44
N SER A 329 18.55 6.35 -12.25
CA SER A 329 17.39 5.53 -11.93
C SER A 329 16.74 4.97 -13.19
N ASP A 330 16.14 3.79 -13.06
CA ASP A 330 15.37 3.21 -14.15
C ASP A 330 14.18 4.09 -14.53
N SER A 331 13.72 3.93 -15.76
CA SER A 331 12.51 4.58 -16.28
C SER A 331 11.48 3.54 -16.68
N ASN A 332 10.23 3.98 -16.86
CA ASN A 332 9.15 3.15 -17.40
C ASN A 332 9.22 2.96 -18.92
N TYR A 333 10.29 3.48 -19.56
CA TYR A 333 10.50 3.42 -21.00
C TYR A 333 11.63 2.44 -21.32
N ASP A 334 11.33 1.42 -22.11
CA ASP A 334 12.29 0.36 -22.44
C ASP A 334 13.56 0.93 -23.10
N GLY A 335 14.72 0.60 -22.52
CA GLY A 335 16.03 1.05 -23.00
C GLY A 335 16.46 2.44 -22.53
N PHE A 336 15.58 3.21 -21.90
CA PHE A 336 15.86 4.55 -21.39
C PHE A 336 16.05 4.54 -19.87
N ILE A 337 16.92 5.40 -19.37
CA ILE A 337 17.14 5.62 -17.94
C ILE A 337 17.21 7.12 -17.63
N TYR A 338 16.93 7.48 -16.39
CA TYR A 338 17.12 8.85 -15.91
C TYR A 338 18.51 9.05 -15.34
N LEU A 339 19.11 10.20 -15.70
CA LEU A 339 20.21 10.81 -14.96
C LEU A 339 19.71 12.11 -14.34
N ARG A 340 19.99 12.30 -13.05
CA ARG A 340 19.66 13.54 -12.34
C ARG A 340 20.89 14.13 -11.70
N VAL A 341 21.01 15.46 -11.82
CA VAL A 341 22.10 16.25 -11.25
C VAL A 341 21.55 17.10 -10.12
N PHE A 342 22.07 16.90 -8.93
CA PHE A 342 21.67 17.58 -7.69
C PHE A 342 22.85 18.33 -7.06
N SER A 343 22.54 19.24 -6.16
CA SER A 343 23.53 19.74 -5.20
C SER A 343 24.15 18.56 -4.40
N PRO A 344 25.45 18.58 -4.08
CA PRO A 344 26.04 17.54 -3.24
C PRO A 344 25.42 17.46 -1.86
N LEU A 345 24.80 18.52 -1.36
CA LEU A 345 24.07 18.55 -0.08
C LEU A 345 22.67 17.97 -0.20
N ALA A 346 22.10 17.85 -1.40
CA ALA A 346 20.80 17.24 -1.63
C ALA A 346 20.93 15.72 -1.63
N SER A 347 20.83 15.11 -0.45
CA SER A 347 20.88 13.66 -0.28
C SER A 347 19.85 13.17 0.74
N LYS A 348 19.42 11.93 0.58
CA LYS A 348 18.50 11.29 1.55
C LYS A 348 19.08 11.30 2.95
N GLN A 349 20.39 11.02 3.09
CA GLN A 349 21.07 11.02 4.38
C GLN A 349 21.03 12.39 5.07
N ASN A 350 21.38 13.46 4.34
CA ASN A 350 21.33 14.82 4.89
C ASN A 350 19.90 15.23 5.30
N MET A 351 18.91 14.90 4.46
CA MET A 351 17.50 15.18 4.79
C MET A 351 17.00 14.32 5.95
N MET A 352 17.47 13.09 6.11
CA MET A 352 17.14 12.24 7.26
C MET A 352 17.68 12.84 8.57
N LEU A 353 18.86 13.45 8.56
CA LEU A 353 19.42 14.14 9.73
C LEU A 353 18.54 15.34 10.10
N LYS A 354 18.20 16.19 9.14
CA LYS A 354 17.29 17.33 9.37
C LYS A 354 15.90 16.87 9.86
N LEU A 355 15.38 15.80 9.26
CA LEU A 355 14.11 15.24 9.68
C LEU A 355 14.16 14.65 11.08
N LYS A 356 15.28 14.04 11.48
CA LYS A 356 15.51 13.53 12.83
C LYS A 356 15.46 14.67 13.86
N GLU A 357 16.10 15.80 13.54
CA GLU A 357 16.04 17.02 14.37
C GLU A 357 14.62 17.58 14.44
N TYR A 358 13.94 17.72 13.29
CA TYR A 358 12.56 18.19 13.22
C TYR A 358 11.60 17.30 14.04
N ALA A 359 11.78 15.99 13.97
CA ALA A 359 10.96 15.02 14.71
C ALA A 359 11.35 14.91 16.19
N HIS A 360 12.38 15.60 16.69
CA HIS A 360 12.95 15.45 18.03
C HIS A 360 13.18 13.95 18.35
N ALA A 361 13.86 13.24 17.45
CA ALA A 361 14.15 11.82 17.63
C ALA A 361 15.63 11.60 17.96
N GLU A 362 15.92 10.65 18.88
CA GLU A 362 17.29 10.28 19.23
C GLU A 362 17.85 9.23 18.28
N LYS A 363 16.99 8.32 17.84
CA LYS A 363 17.34 7.20 16.97
C LYS A 363 16.65 7.31 15.62
N LEU A 364 17.33 6.80 14.60
CA LEU A 364 16.80 6.67 13.24
C LEU A 364 16.89 5.20 12.83
N ILE A 365 15.81 4.65 12.29
CA ILE A 365 15.77 3.31 11.71
C ILE A 365 15.22 3.42 10.28
N THR A 366 16.00 2.94 9.33
CA THR A 366 15.71 3.03 7.90
C THR A 366 15.31 1.68 7.32
N PHE A 367 14.33 1.70 6.39
CA PHE A 367 13.84 0.53 5.66
C PHE A 367 14.11 0.71 4.17
N GLY A 368 14.76 -0.25 3.54
CA GLY A 368 15.09 -0.17 2.11
C GLY A 368 15.19 -1.54 1.44
N SER A 369 15.24 -1.52 0.11
CA SER A 369 15.36 -2.71 -0.76
C SER A 369 16.80 -3.06 -1.13
N ILE A 370 17.78 -2.24 -0.76
CA ILE A 370 19.20 -2.47 -1.04
C ILE A 370 19.89 -3.01 0.22
N ARG A 371 20.48 -4.19 0.11
CA ARG A 371 21.14 -4.86 1.23
C ARG A 371 22.41 -4.11 1.64
N GLY A 372 22.51 -3.78 2.93
CA GLY A 372 23.69 -3.10 3.50
C GLY A 372 23.63 -1.57 3.50
N GLU A 373 22.65 -0.96 2.82
CA GLU A 373 22.45 0.50 2.83
C GLU A 373 21.45 0.96 3.91
N TYR A 374 20.57 0.06 4.35
CA TYR A 374 19.49 0.35 5.29
C TYR A 374 19.55 -0.56 6.51
N ASP A 375 19.09 -0.06 7.67
CA ASP A 375 19.06 -0.84 8.91
C ASP A 375 18.16 -2.06 8.80
N VAL A 376 17.08 -1.96 8.06
CA VAL A 376 16.12 -3.04 7.83
C VAL A 376 15.97 -3.30 6.35
N TYR A 377 16.57 -4.40 5.92
CA TYR A 377 16.42 -4.87 4.54
C TYR A 377 15.04 -5.49 4.31
N ILE A 378 14.35 -5.03 3.29
CA ILE A 378 13.06 -5.57 2.81
C ILE A 378 13.35 -6.40 1.56
N ASN A 379 13.20 -7.70 1.70
CA ASN A 379 13.24 -8.65 0.60
C ASN A 379 11.81 -8.95 0.13
N ASP A 380 11.63 -9.33 -1.12
CA ASP A 380 10.36 -9.87 -1.68
C ASP A 380 9.17 -8.91 -1.69
N GLY A 381 9.28 -7.86 -2.47
CA GLY A 381 8.11 -7.12 -2.91
C GLY A 381 7.39 -6.31 -1.84
N GLY A 382 8.07 -5.89 -0.80
CA GLY A 382 7.65 -4.81 0.09
C GLY A 382 6.27 -4.95 0.76
N GLY A 383 5.54 -3.87 0.75
CA GLY A 383 4.14 -3.81 1.14
C GLY A 383 3.87 -4.22 2.59
N ASN A 384 3.07 -5.25 2.74
CA ASN A 384 2.68 -5.76 4.05
C ASN A 384 3.85 -6.30 4.88
N ASN A 385 4.95 -6.75 4.25
CA ASN A 385 6.14 -7.21 4.97
C ASN A 385 6.85 -6.06 5.68
N THR A 386 6.91 -4.88 5.07
CA THR A 386 7.46 -3.68 5.69
C THR A 386 6.67 -3.29 6.93
N VAL A 387 5.34 -3.24 6.82
CA VAL A 387 4.46 -2.92 7.96
C VAL A 387 4.57 -3.98 9.08
N LYS A 388 4.72 -5.27 8.73
CA LYS A 388 4.97 -6.35 9.71
C LYS A 388 6.30 -6.17 10.44
N LYS A 389 7.39 -5.89 9.70
CA LYS A 389 8.71 -5.67 10.27
C LYS A 389 8.71 -4.43 11.16
N LEU A 390 8.11 -3.31 10.70
CA LEU A 390 7.93 -2.11 11.51
C LEU A 390 7.21 -2.43 12.82
N LYS A 391 6.08 -3.14 12.75
CA LYS A 391 5.32 -3.56 13.93
C LYS A 391 6.14 -4.45 14.88
N LYS A 392 6.96 -5.36 14.35
CA LYS A 392 7.83 -6.23 15.15
C LYS A 392 8.92 -5.43 15.84
N ILE A 393 9.55 -4.47 15.16
CA ILE A 393 10.60 -3.63 15.71
C ILE A 393 10.05 -2.71 16.80
N CYS A 394 8.92 -2.04 16.54
CA CYS A 394 8.22 -1.24 17.55
C CYS A 394 7.88 -2.05 18.81
N ARG A 395 7.57 -3.33 18.68
CA ARG A 395 7.34 -4.26 19.80
C ARG A 395 8.64 -4.62 20.53
N ALA A 396 9.72 -4.91 19.82
CA ALA A 396 10.99 -5.33 20.42
C ALA A 396 11.67 -4.23 21.25
N HIS A 397 11.37 -2.96 20.98
CA HIS A 397 11.92 -1.82 21.74
C HIS A 397 11.15 -1.52 23.05
N GLY A 398 10.49 -2.51 23.61
CA GLY A 398 9.97 -2.44 24.98
C GLY A 398 8.58 -1.80 25.13
N HIS A 399 7.77 -1.91 24.10
CA HIS A 399 6.50 -1.20 23.97
C HIS A 399 5.29 -2.14 24.05
N PHE A 400 5.40 -3.24 24.84
CA PHE A 400 4.30 -4.13 25.24
C PHE A 400 4.36 -4.46 26.71
#